data_ebc4e23e6c5ca707dbd59018ae553f56
#
_entry.id   ebc4e23e6c5ca707dbd59018ae553f56
#
_cell.length_a   1.000
_cell.length_b   1.000
_cell.length_c   1.000
_cell.angle_alpha   90.00
_cell.angle_beta   90.00
_cell.angle_gamma   90.00
#
_symmetry.space_group_name_H-M   'P 1'
#
loop_
_entity.id
_entity.type
_entity.pdbx_description
1 polymer ?
#
loop_
_entity_poly.entity_id
_entity_poly.type
_entity_poly.pdbx_seq_one_letter_code
_entity_poly.pdbx_strand_id
1 'polypeptide(L)'
;MTLAQNITDLKAALGARLCILAHHYQADSVVRHADILGDSLELARRIDGLEAEHIVFCGVHFMAETAAILARPGQKVHIPDTGASCVMADMAPAPLVETVLTRLNSGGARIIPLTYVNSSAAVKAV
;
A
#
# COMPACT_ATOMS: atom_id res chain seq x y z
N MET A 1 -4.31 30.96 -0.48
CA MET A 1 -4.56 29.69 0.22
C MET A 1 -3.40 28.75 -0.10
N THR A 2 -2.74 28.16 0.89
CA THR A 2 -1.63 27.23 0.66
C THR A 2 -2.15 25.81 0.42
N LEU A 3 -1.35 24.94 -0.18
CA LEU A 3 -1.70 23.54 -0.36
C LEU A 3 -2.04 22.84 0.97
N ALA A 4 -1.24 23.12 2.01
CA ALA A 4 -1.47 22.58 3.35
C ALA A 4 -2.83 23.01 3.93
N GLN A 5 -3.23 24.26 3.69
CA GLN A 5 -4.55 24.74 4.12
C GLN A 5 -5.67 24.03 3.37
N ASN A 6 -5.53 23.84 2.05
CA ASN A 6 -6.51 23.11 1.26
C ASN A 6 -6.70 21.67 1.75
N ILE A 7 -5.60 20.97 2.11
CA ILE A 7 -5.68 19.62 2.68
C ILE A 7 -6.44 19.64 4.01
N THR A 8 -6.14 20.60 4.89
CA THR A 8 -6.82 20.74 6.17
C THR A 8 -8.32 20.98 6.00
N ASP A 9 -8.70 21.87 5.08
CA ASP A 9 -10.09 22.21 4.81
C ASP A 9 -10.86 21.01 4.21
N LEU A 10 -10.23 20.25 3.29
CA LEU A 10 -10.81 19.02 2.74
C LEU A 10 -10.96 17.92 3.79
N LYS A 11 -9.98 17.76 4.69
CA LYS A 11 -10.10 16.82 5.82
C LYS A 11 -11.29 17.20 6.72
N ALA A 12 -11.44 18.49 7.04
CA ALA A 12 -12.55 18.96 7.85
C ALA A 12 -13.91 18.73 7.16
N ALA A 13 -13.99 18.95 5.84
CA ALA A 13 -15.21 18.75 5.07
C ALA A 13 -15.61 17.28 4.94
N LEU A 14 -14.65 16.37 4.79
CA LEU A 14 -14.90 14.93 4.67
C LEU A 14 -15.08 14.23 6.03
N GLY A 15 -14.46 14.79 7.08
CA GLY A 15 -14.57 14.25 8.44
C GLY A 15 -14.21 12.75 8.51
N ALA A 16 -15.05 11.97 9.19
CA ALA A 16 -14.85 10.53 9.37
C ALA A 16 -14.87 9.71 8.06
N ARG A 17 -15.28 10.30 6.93
CA ARG A 17 -15.26 9.63 5.62
C ARG A 17 -13.87 9.54 5.01
N LEU A 18 -12.88 10.25 5.54
CA LEU A 18 -11.50 10.27 5.07
C LEU A 18 -10.56 9.79 6.17
N CYS A 19 -9.64 8.90 5.81
CA CYS A 19 -8.49 8.55 6.64
C CYS A 19 -7.21 8.65 5.80
N ILE A 20 -6.23 9.41 6.28
CA ILE A 20 -4.91 9.54 5.66
C ILE A 20 -3.92 8.69 6.43
N LEU A 21 -3.40 7.66 5.77
CA LEU A 21 -2.32 6.81 6.26
C LEU A 21 -1.00 7.28 5.69
N ALA A 22 0.04 7.40 6.49
CA ALA A 22 1.36 7.75 5.99
C ALA A 22 2.44 6.83 6.57
N HIS A 23 3.35 6.40 5.69
CA HIS A 23 4.56 5.73 6.15
C HIS A 23 5.47 6.73 6.86
N HIS A 24 6.09 6.30 7.96
CA HIS A 24 6.89 7.20 8.80
C HIS A 24 8.14 7.78 8.12
N TYR A 25 8.51 7.28 6.93
CA TYR A 25 9.59 7.87 6.11
C TYR A 25 9.15 9.05 5.24
N GLN A 26 7.86 9.36 5.20
CA GLN A 26 7.38 10.50 4.44
C GLN A 26 7.90 11.81 5.02
N ALA A 27 8.03 12.83 4.16
CA ALA A 27 8.45 14.17 4.60
C ALA A 27 7.46 14.74 5.64
N ASP A 28 7.95 15.55 6.58
CA ASP A 28 7.14 16.17 7.63
C ASP A 28 5.94 16.96 7.07
N SER A 29 6.09 17.53 5.87
CA SER A 29 5.00 18.22 5.18
C SER A 29 3.84 17.31 4.80
N VAL A 30 4.07 15.99 4.66
CA VAL A 30 3.05 14.97 4.42
C VAL A 30 2.56 14.37 5.74
N VAL A 31 3.49 13.97 6.60
CA VAL A 31 3.21 13.32 7.89
C VAL A 31 2.27 14.15 8.77
N ARG A 32 2.41 15.49 8.75
CA ARG A 32 1.54 16.40 9.52
C ARG A 32 0.05 16.29 9.20
N HIS A 33 -0.30 15.72 8.04
CA HIS A 33 -1.68 15.54 7.61
C HIS A 33 -2.21 14.12 7.85
N ALA A 34 -1.33 13.19 8.25
CA ALA A 34 -1.71 11.81 8.48
C ALA A 34 -2.60 11.67 9.73
N ASP A 35 -3.56 10.77 9.65
CA ASP A 35 -4.38 10.33 10.79
C ASP A 35 -3.73 9.12 11.47
N ILE A 36 -3.05 8.28 10.68
CA ILE A 36 -2.31 7.11 11.17
C ILE A 36 -0.92 7.11 10.54
N LEU A 37 0.09 6.96 11.38
CA LEU A 37 1.49 6.88 11.00
C LEU A 37 2.04 5.51 11.42
N GLY A 38 2.83 4.88 10.57
CA GLY A 38 3.43 3.58 10.90
C GLY A 38 4.35 3.04 9.81
N ASP A 39 4.83 1.82 10.03
CA ASP A 39 5.54 1.05 9.01
C ASP A 39 4.58 0.28 8.08
N SER A 40 5.13 -0.40 7.07
CA SER A 40 4.34 -1.10 6.06
C SER A 40 3.40 -2.15 6.64
N LEU A 41 3.85 -2.91 7.64
CA LEU A 41 3.06 -3.98 8.25
C LEU A 41 2.03 -3.41 9.23
N GLU A 42 2.42 -2.43 10.02
CA GLU A 42 1.51 -1.74 10.95
C GLU A 42 0.35 -1.10 10.20
N LEU A 43 0.65 -0.34 9.14
CA LEU A 43 -0.38 0.31 8.32
C LEU A 43 -1.31 -0.72 7.66
N ALA A 44 -0.76 -1.83 7.13
CA ALA A 44 -1.58 -2.91 6.56
C ALA A 44 -2.57 -3.50 7.59
N ARG A 45 -2.13 -3.72 8.82
CA ARG A 45 -2.98 -4.25 9.91
C ARG A 45 -4.08 -3.28 10.34
N ARG A 46 -3.91 -1.99 10.10
CA ARG A 46 -4.91 -0.97 10.45
C ARG A 46 -6.07 -0.89 9.46
N ILE A 47 -5.85 -1.31 8.21
CA ILE A 47 -6.85 -1.20 7.13
C ILE A 47 -8.18 -1.87 7.49
N ASP A 48 -8.12 -3.08 8.01
CA ASP A 48 -9.32 -3.88 8.34
C ASP A 48 -10.25 -3.18 9.35
N GLY A 49 -9.68 -2.40 10.27
CA GLY A 49 -10.44 -1.64 11.28
C GLY A 49 -10.92 -0.26 10.85
N LEU A 50 -10.62 0.20 9.62
CA LEU A 50 -10.99 1.55 9.18
C LEU A 50 -12.46 1.64 8.75
N GLU A 51 -13.16 2.64 9.25
CA GLU A 51 -14.54 2.94 8.85
C GLU A 51 -14.64 3.92 7.67
N ALA A 52 -13.55 4.63 7.35
CA ALA A 52 -13.53 5.66 6.32
C ALA A 52 -13.86 5.11 4.93
N GLU A 53 -14.65 5.86 4.15
CA GLU A 53 -14.96 5.57 2.74
C GLU A 53 -13.74 5.79 1.85
N HIS A 54 -12.96 6.83 2.13
CA HIS A 54 -11.76 7.21 1.39
C HIS A 54 -10.53 6.99 2.25
N ILE A 55 -9.60 6.18 1.77
CA ILE A 55 -8.31 5.91 2.40
C ILE A 55 -7.23 6.48 1.49
N VAL A 56 -6.56 7.54 1.92
CA VAL A 56 -5.40 8.10 1.20
C VAL A 56 -4.14 7.47 1.78
N PHE A 57 -3.39 6.74 0.95
CA PHE A 57 -2.18 6.05 1.38
C PHE A 57 -0.94 6.80 0.89
N CYS A 58 -0.27 7.51 1.80
CA CYS A 58 1.00 8.21 1.54
C CYS A 58 2.17 7.26 1.82
N GLY A 59 2.57 6.54 0.78
CA GLY A 59 3.63 5.56 0.81
C GLY A 59 3.98 5.10 -0.60
N VAL A 60 4.71 3.99 -0.72
CA VAL A 60 5.05 3.41 -2.02
C VAL A 60 3.94 2.50 -2.54
N HIS A 61 3.97 2.23 -3.84
CA HIS A 61 2.89 1.59 -4.59
C HIS A 61 2.41 0.26 -3.97
N PHE A 62 3.32 -0.66 -3.61
CA PHE A 62 2.92 -1.96 -3.05
C PHE A 62 2.15 -1.84 -1.73
N MET A 63 2.36 -0.76 -0.94
CA MET A 63 1.59 -0.52 0.28
C MET A 63 0.15 -0.13 -0.05
N ALA A 64 -0.05 0.72 -1.06
CA ALA A 64 -1.38 1.08 -1.53
C ALA A 64 -2.11 -0.12 -2.16
N GLU A 65 -1.40 -1.00 -2.89
CA GLU A 65 -1.95 -2.27 -3.37
C GLU A 65 -2.42 -3.16 -2.20
N THR A 66 -1.59 -3.30 -1.17
CA THR A 66 -1.96 -4.06 0.03
C THR A 66 -3.19 -3.46 0.71
N ALA A 67 -3.24 -2.14 0.83
CA ALA A 67 -4.40 -1.45 1.37
C ALA A 67 -5.67 -1.70 0.52
N ALA A 68 -5.55 -1.69 -0.80
CA ALA A 68 -6.67 -1.95 -1.70
C ALA A 68 -7.19 -3.39 -1.62
N ILE A 69 -6.28 -4.37 -1.42
CA ILE A 69 -6.65 -5.79 -1.25
C ILE A 69 -7.40 -6.01 0.07
N LEU A 70 -6.98 -5.32 1.14
CA LEU A 70 -7.56 -5.46 2.48
C LEU A 70 -8.78 -4.56 2.71
N ALA A 71 -9.01 -3.57 1.85
CA ALA A 71 -10.14 -2.66 1.96
C ALA A 71 -11.48 -3.40 1.80
N ARG A 72 -12.47 -2.97 2.58
CA ARG A 72 -13.82 -3.52 2.52
C ARG A 72 -14.58 -3.01 1.29
N PRO A 73 -15.61 -3.74 0.84
CA PRO A 73 -16.51 -3.26 -0.22
C PRO A 73 -17.04 -1.84 0.10
N GLY A 74 -16.93 -0.94 -0.88
CA GLY A 74 -17.32 0.47 -0.74
C GLY A 74 -16.21 1.42 -0.30
N GLN A 75 -15.11 0.92 0.23
CA GLN A 75 -13.93 1.74 0.51
C GLN A 75 -13.11 1.98 -0.77
N LYS A 76 -12.51 3.15 -0.88
CA LYS A 76 -11.68 3.57 -2.01
C LYS A 76 -10.29 3.93 -1.53
N VAL A 77 -9.29 3.24 -2.03
CA VAL A 77 -7.89 3.53 -1.72
C VAL A 77 -7.29 4.44 -2.80
N HIS A 78 -6.67 5.52 -2.36
CA HIS A 78 -6.04 6.52 -3.20
C HIS A 78 -4.55 6.59 -2.89
N ILE A 79 -3.72 6.61 -3.92
CA ILE A 79 -2.29 6.90 -3.80
C ILE A 79 -2.00 8.25 -4.46
N PRO A 80 -1.38 9.21 -3.77
CA PRO A 80 -1.12 10.54 -4.32
C PRO A 80 -0.15 10.54 -5.51
N ASP A 81 0.80 9.60 -5.52
CA ASP A 81 1.77 9.42 -6.61
C ASP A 81 1.86 7.94 -6.98
N THR A 82 1.33 7.59 -8.16
CA THR A 82 1.37 6.22 -8.68
C THR A 82 2.78 5.77 -9.10
N GLY A 83 3.69 6.72 -9.30
CA GLY A 83 5.10 6.46 -9.60
C GLY A 83 5.97 6.22 -8.37
N ALA A 84 5.43 6.36 -7.17
CA ALA A 84 6.16 6.08 -5.93
C ALA A 84 6.46 4.58 -5.81
N SER A 85 7.63 4.16 -6.28
CA SER A 85 8.08 2.76 -6.27
C SER A 85 9.06 2.47 -5.15
N CYS A 86 9.34 1.19 -4.93
CA CYS A 86 10.38 0.72 -4.03
C CYS A 86 11.28 -0.25 -4.79
N VAL A 87 12.55 0.11 -4.96
CA VAL A 87 13.53 -0.70 -5.70
C VAL A 87 13.59 -2.15 -5.18
N MET A 88 13.51 -2.35 -3.87
CA MET A 88 13.50 -3.69 -3.29
C MET A 88 12.23 -4.49 -3.66
N ALA A 89 11.07 -3.84 -3.68
CA ALA A 89 9.82 -4.48 -4.04
C ALA A 89 9.78 -4.87 -5.52
N ASP A 90 10.51 -4.12 -6.37
CA ASP A 90 10.53 -4.29 -7.83
C ASP A 90 11.64 -5.25 -8.31
N MET A 91 12.49 -5.77 -7.39
CA MET A 91 13.62 -6.66 -7.75
C MET A 91 13.20 -8.02 -8.28
N ALA A 92 12.00 -8.49 -7.96
CA ALA A 92 11.46 -9.79 -8.42
C ALA A 92 10.18 -9.56 -9.24
N PRO A 93 10.27 -9.27 -10.54
CA PRO A 93 9.08 -9.13 -11.39
C PRO A 93 8.26 -10.43 -11.44
N ALA A 94 6.93 -10.33 -11.32
CA ALA A 94 6.04 -11.49 -11.28
C ALA A 94 6.25 -12.49 -12.45
N PRO A 95 6.45 -12.09 -13.72
CA PRO A 95 6.71 -13.02 -14.82
C PRO A 95 8.00 -13.83 -14.63
N LEU A 96 9.04 -13.25 -14.02
CA LEU A 96 10.27 -13.96 -13.71
C LEU A 96 10.04 -15.00 -12.60
N VAL A 97 9.34 -14.61 -11.53
CA VAL A 97 8.99 -15.50 -10.42
C VAL A 97 8.17 -16.70 -10.93
N GLU A 98 7.14 -16.45 -11.73
CA GLU A 98 6.31 -17.48 -12.36
C GLU A 98 7.15 -18.47 -13.22
N THR A 99 8.05 -17.93 -14.05
CA THR A 99 8.95 -18.74 -14.88
C THR A 99 9.84 -19.65 -14.03
N VAL A 100 10.43 -19.11 -12.97
CA VAL A 100 11.30 -19.87 -12.06
C VAL A 100 10.52 -20.95 -11.32
N LEU A 101 9.35 -20.62 -10.76
CA LEU A 101 8.51 -21.59 -10.05
C LEU A 101 8.03 -22.72 -10.97
N THR A 102 7.62 -22.38 -12.18
CA THR A 102 7.22 -23.38 -13.19
C THR A 102 8.36 -24.35 -13.49
N ARG A 103 9.57 -23.85 -13.68
CA ARG A 103 10.77 -24.70 -13.93
C ARG A 103 11.10 -25.59 -12.73
N LEU A 104 11.07 -25.04 -11.52
CA LEU A 104 11.39 -25.82 -10.32
C LEU A 104 10.36 -26.92 -10.05
N ASN A 105 9.08 -26.65 -10.29
CA ASN A 105 8.00 -27.62 -10.09
C ASN A 105 7.94 -28.70 -11.20
N SER A 106 8.46 -28.44 -12.40
CA SER A 106 8.47 -29.41 -13.52
C SER A 106 9.30 -30.66 -13.23
N GLY A 107 10.26 -30.59 -12.29
CA GLY A 107 11.06 -31.72 -11.83
C GLY A 107 10.40 -32.61 -10.77
N GLY A 108 9.11 -32.43 -10.48
CA GLY A 108 8.38 -33.19 -9.46
C GLY A 108 8.58 -32.68 -8.02
N ALA A 109 9.36 -31.63 -7.82
CA ALA A 109 9.50 -30.97 -6.53
C ALA A 109 8.28 -30.09 -6.25
N ARG A 110 7.79 -30.09 -5.02
CA ARG A 110 6.76 -29.18 -4.57
C ARG A 110 7.42 -27.98 -3.87
N ILE A 111 7.59 -26.90 -4.60
CA ILE A 111 8.20 -25.68 -4.08
C ILE A 111 7.10 -24.78 -3.49
N ILE A 112 7.31 -24.32 -2.27
CA ILE A 112 6.46 -23.32 -1.61
C ILE A 112 7.23 -22.01 -1.64
N PRO A 113 6.76 -21.00 -2.42
CA PRO A 113 7.42 -19.71 -2.46
C PRO A 113 7.19 -18.94 -1.15
N LEU A 114 8.21 -18.21 -0.73
CA LEU A 114 8.15 -17.28 0.38
C LEU A 114 8.60 -15.92 -0.11
N THR A 115 7.79 -14.90 0.08
CA THR A 115 8.15 -13.52 -0.24
C THR A 115 7.98 -12.60 0.96
N TYR A 116 8.76 -11.54 0.98
CA TYR A 116 8.63 -10.49 1.97
C TYR A 116 7.43 -9.62 1.67
N VAL A 117 6.81 -9.02 2.70
CA VAL A 117 5.61 -8.18 2.54
C VAL A 117 5.84 -7.00 1.58
N ASN A 118 7.07 -6.47 1.50
CA ASN A 118 7.46 -5.42 0.58
C ASN A 118 7.68 -5.99 -0.84
N SER A 119 6.62 -6.43 -1.46
CA SER A 119 6.56 -6.92 -2.84
C SER A 119 5.22 -6.55 -3.46
N SER A 120 5.15 -6.50 -4.78
CA SER A 120 3.91 -6.16 -5.49
C SER A 120 2.80 -7.21 -5.28
N ALA A 121 1.56 -6.79 -5.46
CA ALA A 121 0.41 -7.71 -5.46
C ALA A 121 0.56 -8.79 -6.54
N ALA A 122 1.11 -8.44 -7.70
CA ALA A 122 1.36 -9.38 -8.79
C ALA A 122 2.31 -10.51 -8.38
N VAL A 123 3.40 -10.21 -7.65
CA VAL A 123 4.32 -11.24 -7.12
C VAL A 123 3.64 -12.14 -6.09
N LYS A 124 2.77 -11.58 -5.25
CA LYS A 124 2.03 -12.33 -4.24
C LYS A 124 0.96 -13.25 -4.83
N ALA A 125 0.54 -12.98 -6.06
CA ALA A 125 -0.48 -13.75 -6.78
C ALA A 125 0.09 -14.95 -7.56
N VAL A 126 1.43 -15.05 -7.70
CA VAL A 126 2.12 -16.18 -8.32
C VAL A 126 2.29 -17.32 -7.30
#